data_7d9332c3f14a67006a260647ab06e858
#
_entry.id   7d9332c3f14a67006a260647ab06e858
#
_cell.length_a   1.000
_cell.length_b   1.000
_cell.length_c   1.000
_cell.angle_alpha   90.00
_cell.angle_beta   90.00
_cell.angle_gamma   90.00
#
_symmetry.space_group_name_H-M   'P 1'
#
loop_
_entity.id
_entity.type
_entity.pdbx_description
1 polymer ?
#
loop_
_entity_poly.entity_id
_entity_poly.type
_entity_poly.pdbx_seq_one_letter_code
_entity_poly.pdbx_strand_id
1 'polypeptide(L)'
;MMFIELFVSEGALDSAQQRRVARRLGTIHELGAHDPEAGGHAMAPRSAAVFASMFQVVVHRPPVWVAGERLLTEEDPPHCLVRVFVPGPWRKDMSETVISYATRILAEEFEDRDLPYQRPTVQVQVIGISEGSVGMLGKAARSQDLVEMLSAPYQEEAAAGRALRDPLCGVLVPLRDDTVTVDLDGELFAFCCGGCRNEFLAERAEAGRG
;
A
#
# COMPACT_ATOMS: atom_id res chain seq x y z
N MET A 1 -3.42 -2.50 -9.93
CA MET A 1 -3.49 -1.02 -9.91
C MET A 1 -3.95 -0.61 -8.54
N MET A 2 -3.28 0.34 -7.93
CA MET A 2 -3.75 0.98 -6.71
C MET A 2 -4.17 2.41 -7.03
N PHE A 3 -5.32 2.81 -6.53
CA PHE A 3 -5.87 4.13 -6.72
C PHE A 3 -6.25 4.69 -5.35
N ILE A 4 -5.86 5.93 -5.06
CA ILE A 4 -6.18 6.59 -3.80
C ILE A 4 -7.00 7.84 -4.08
N GLU A 5 -8.10 7.97 -3.37
CA GLU A 5 -8.88 9.20 -3.26
C GLU A 5 -8.64 9.80 -1.87
N LEU A 6 -8.21 11.04 -1.85
CA LEU A 6 -8.12 11.85 -0.64
C LEU A 6 -9.18 12.94 -0.69
N PHE A 7 -10.18 12.85 0.17
CA PHE A 7 -11.17 13.90 0.39
C PHE A 7 -10.72 14.75 1.57
N VAL A 8 -10.77 16.06 1.41
CA VAL A 8 -10.30 17.05 2.39
C VAL A 8 -11.40 18.07 2.62
N SER A 9 -11.80 18.28 3.89
CA SER A 9 -12.76 19.33 4.25
C SER A 9 -12.15 20.71 4.01
N GLU A 10 -13.00 21.71 3.89
CA GLU A 10 -12.57 23.12 3.77
C GLU A 10 -11.65 23.49 4.92
N GLY A 11 -10.57 24.22 4.65
CA GLY A 11 -9.59 24.65 5.65
C GLY A 11 -8.65 23.56 6.21
N ALA A 12 -8.95 22.25 6.04
CA ALA A 12 -8.20 21.18 6.69
C ALA A 12 -6.73 21.07 6.25
N LEU A 13 -6.44 21.31 4.99
CA LEU A 13 -5.09 21.30 4.41
C LEU A 13 -4.99 22.40 3.35
N ASP A 14 -3.91 23.14 3.36
CA ASP A 14 -3.61 24.08 2.28
C ASP A 14 -3.18 23.37 0.98
N SER A 15 -3.04 24.11 -0.11
CA SER A 15 -2.68 23.53 -1.41
C SER A 15 -1.26 22.90 -1.44
N ALA A 16 -0.33 23.37 -0.59
CA ALA A 16 1.01 22.80 -0.50
C ALA A 16 0.99 21.49 0.31
N GLN A 17 0.28 21.48 1.43
CA GLN A 17 0.04 20.30 2.26
C GLN A 17 -0.64 19.19 1.46
N GLN A 18 -1.71 19.52 0.71
CA GLN A 18 -2.39 18.54 -0.16
C GLN A 18 -1.45 17.90 -1.17
N ARG A 19 -0.57 18.69 -1.81
CA ARG A 19 0.43 18.15 -2.75
C ARG A 19 1.46 17.26 -2.04
N ARG A 20 1.88 17.60 -0.83
CA ARG A 20 2.81 16.77 -0.06
C ARG A 20 2.16 15.45 0.33
N VAL A 21 0.95 15.50 0.93
CA VAL A 21 0.17 14.31 1.30
C VAL A 21 -0.04 13.40 0.10
N ALA A 22 -0.51 13.95 -1.03
CA ALA A 22 -0.77 13.15 -2.24
C ALA A 22 0.50 12.47 -2.76
N ARG A 23 1.65 13.17 -2.77
CA ARG A 23 2.93 12.56 -3.17
C ARG A 23 3.33 11.43 -2.23
N ARG A 24 3.25 11.64 -0.93
CA ARG A 24 3.61 10.65 0.09
C ARG A 24 2.70 9.43 0.03
N LEU A 25 1.38 9.64 -0.04
CA LEU A 25 0.44 8.53 -0.24
C LEU A 25 0.73 7.71 -1.49
N GLY A 26 1.27 8.35 -2.54
CA GLY A 26 1.69 7.70 -3.78
C GLY A 26 3.10 7.08 -3.73
N THR A 27 3.82 7.16 -2.60
CA THR A 27 5.21 6.72 -2.51
C THR A 27 5.30 5.36 -1.82
N ILE A 28 5.44 4.30 -2.61
CA ILE A 28 5.46 2.92 -2.08
C ILE A 28 6.62 2.64 -1.13
N HIS A 29 7.75 3.34 -1.28
CA HIS A 29 8.89 3.19 -0.38
C HIS A 29 8.56 3.58 1.06
N GLU A 30 7.76 4.63 1.25
CA GLU A 30 7.32 5.05 2.58
C GLU A 30 6.35 4.02 3.21
N LEU A 31 5.53 3.37 2.39
CA LEU A 31 4.64 2.30 2.87
C LEU A 31 5.44 1.11 3.41
N GLY A 32 6.44 0.64 2.67
CA GLY A 32 7.30 -0.47 3.10
C GLY A 32 8.17 -0.14 4.31
N ALA A 33 8.63 1.12 4.42
CA ALA A 33 9.43 1.58 5.55
C ALA A 33 8.62 1.78 6.84
N HIS A 34 7.29 1.88 6.73
CA HIS A 34 6.41 2.12 7.87
C HIS A 34 6.12 0.86 8.71
N ASP A 35 6.35 -0.32 8.16
CA ASP A 35 6.16 -1.57 8.88
C ASP A 35 7.50 -2.05 9.48
N PRO A 36 7.81 -1.72 10.74
CA PRO A 36 9.05 -2.14 11.39
C PRO A 36 9.10 -3.67 11.64
N GLU A 37 7.94 -4.33 11.76
CA GLU A 37 7.86 -5.79 11.90
C GLU A 37 8.12 -6.49 10.57
N ALA A 38 7.78 -5.85 9.45
CA ALA A 38 8.12 -6.31 8.12
C ALA A 38 9.61 -6.13 7.76
N GLY A 39 10.42 -5.55 8.66
CA GLY A 39 11.86 -5.38 8.44
C GLY A 39 12.25 -4.26 7.49
N GLY A 40 11.33 -3.33 7.16
CA GLY A 40 11.62 -2.11 6.39
C GLY A 40 12.11 -2.33 4.95
N HIS A 41 12.03 -3.56 4.42
CA HIS A 41 12.53 -3.88 3.08
C HIS A 41 11.55 -3.44 2.00
N ALA A 42 12.04 -2.60 1.12
CA ALA A 42 11.29 -2.12 -0.03
C ALA A 42 11.30 -3.16 -1.16
N MET A 43 10.22 -3.17 -1.93
CA MET A 43 10.14 -3.94 -3.17
C MET A 43 11.37 -3.65 -4.07
N ALA A 44 11.84 -4.65 -4.81
CA ALA A 44 12.97 -4.51 -5.73
C ALA A 44 12.79 -3.31 -6.68
N PRO A 45 13.84 -2.47 -6.91
CA PRO A 45 13.68 -1.14 -7.52
C PRO A 45 12.97 -1.12 -8.87
N ARG A 46 13.22 -2.09 -9.75
CA ARG A 46 12.56 -2.14 -11.07
C ARG A 46 11.08 -2.53 -10.94
N SER A 47 10.72 -3.45 -10.04
CA SER A 47 9.32 -3.76 -9.74
C SER A 47 8.61 -2.57 -9.06
N ALA A 48 9.29 -1.88 -8.15
CA ALA A 48 8.77 -0.65 -7.52
C ALA A 48 8.49 0.46 -8.54
N ALA A 49 9.35 0.63 -9.55
CA ALA A 49 9.12 1.58 -10.64
C ALA A 49 7.91 1.22 -11.50
N VAL A 50 7.73 -0.07 -11.82
CA VAL A 50 6.53 -0.56 -12.52
C VAL A 50 5.29 -0.31 -11.67
N PHE A 51 5.32 -0.65 -10.38
CA PHE A 51 4.20 -0.42 -9.48
C PHE A 51 3.85 1.07 -9.38
N ALA A 52 4.83 1.94 -9.19
CA ALA A 52 4.63 3.39 -9.12
C ALA A 52 3.98 3.95 -10.39
N SER A 53 4.30 3.41 -11.57
CA SER A 53 3.69 3.84 -12.84
C SER A 53 2.18 3.55 -12.92
N MET A 54 1.69 2.61 -12.13
CA MET A 54 0.28 2.21 -12.07
C MET A 54 -0.49 2.87 -10.92
N PHE A 55 0.20 3.68 -10.12
CA PHE A 55 -0.36 4.28 -8.92
C PHE A 55 -0.91 5.68 -9.22
N GLN A 56 -2.09 5.99 -8.73
CA GLN A 56 -2.68 7.32 -8.86
C GLN A 56 -3.27 7.79 -7.53
N VAL A 57 -3.06 9.06 -7.22
CA VAL A 57 -3.68 9.73 -6.08
C VAL A 57 -4.44 10.95 -6.57
N VAL A 58 -5.72 11.03 -6.25
CA VAL A 58 -6.59 12.15 -6.59
C VAL A 58 -7.05 12.83 -5.31
N VAL A 59 -6.97 14.16 -5.28
CA VAL A 59 -7.44 14.96 -4.16
C VAL A 59 -8.76 15.61 -4.52
N HIS A 60 -9.76 15.41 -3.66
CA HIS A 60 -11.10 15.97 -3.76
C HIS A 60 -11.34 17.03 -2.69
N ARG A 61 -11.98 18.10 -3.07
CA ARG A 61 -12.48 19.16 -2.17
C ARG A 61 -14.00 19.24 -2.32
N PRO A 62 -14.76 18.46 -1.58
CA PRO A 62 -16.21 18.55 -1.65
C PRO A 62 -16.66 19.92 -1.13
N PRO A 63 -17.59 20.59 -1.82
CA PRO A 63 -18.09 21.91 -1.38
C PRO A 63 -18.95 21.83 -0.13
N VAL A 64 -19.37 20.63 0.23
CA VAL A 64 -20.20 20.37 1.42
C VAL A 64 -19.67 19.13 2.13
N TRP A 65 -19.45 19.28 3.43
CA TRP A 65 -19.13 18.15 4.30
C TRP A 65 -19.95 18.23 5.58
N VAL A 66 -20.67 17.17 5.88
CA VAL A 66 -21.44 17.02 7.11
C VAL A 66 -20.80 15.93 7.96
N ALA A 67 -20.44 16.26 9.19
CA ALA A 67 -19.95 15.30 10.17
C ALA A 67 -20.94 15.21 11.35
N GLY A 68 -21.55 14.07 11.54
CA GLY A 68 -22.73 13.93 12.42
C GLY A 68 -23.91 14.74 11.87
N GLU A 69 -24.41 15.69 12.66
CA GLU A 69 -25.52 16.57 12.28
C GLU A 69 -25.03 17.99 11.90
N ARG A 70 -23.72 18.23 11.85
CA ARG A 70 -23.12 19.54 11.63
C ARG A 70 -22.51 19.67 10.24
N LEU A 71 -22.82 20.77 9.59
CA LEU A 71 -22.06 21.23 8.42
C LEU A 71 -20.70 21.75 8.91
N LEU A 72 -19.63 21.24 8.33
CA LEU A 72 -18.27 21.70 8.62
C LEU A 72 -17.98 23.02 7.90
N THR A 73 -17.15 23.84 8.55
CA THR A 73 -16.63 25.11 8.05
C THR A 73 -15.10 25.12 8.15
N GLU A 74 -14.44 26.17 7.68
CA GLU A 74 -12.99 26.35 7.80
C GLU A 74 -12.49 26.43 9.26
N GLU A 75 -13.38 26.78 10.21
CA GLU A 75 -13.05 26.89 11.64
C GLU A 75 -13.13 25.53 12.38
N ASP A 76 -13.68 24.52 11.72
CA ASP A 76 -13.80 23.18 12.31
C ASP A 76 -12.47 22.43 12.25
N PRO A 77 -12.25 21.49 13.18
CA PRO A 77 -11.09 20.60 13.09
C PRO A 77 -10.99 19.93 11.71
N PRO A 78 -9.77 19.68 11.20
CA PRO A 78 -9.59 19.10 9.88
C PRO A 78 -10.24 17.72 9.78
N HIS A 79 -11.01 17.49 8.70
CA HIS A 79 -11.57 16.19 8.38
C HIS A 79 -11.02 15.69 7.06
N CYS A 80 -10.59 14.42 7.04
CA CYS A 80 -10.09 13.76 5.85
C CYS A 80 -10.71 12.35 5.72
N LEU A 81 -11.04 11.98 4.48
CA LEU A 81 -11.40 10.61 4.13
C LEU A 81 -10.42 10.12 3.05
N VAL A 82 -9.70 9.04 3.34
CA VAL A 82 -8.82 8.37 2.38
C VAL A 82 -9.48 7.08 1.94
N ARG A 83 -9.62 6.87 0.65
CA ARG A 83 -10.04 5.60 0.05
C ARG A 83 -8.90 5.02 -0.73
N VAL A 84 -8.49 3.83 -0.37
CA VAL A 84 -7.40 3.09 -1.03
C VAL A 84 -7.99 1.88 -1.71
N PHE A 85 -7.94 1.86 -3.03
CA PHE A 85 -8.43 0.75 -3.84
C PHE A 85 -7.27 -0.19 -4.14
N VAL A 86 -7.43 -1.46 -3.74
CA VAL A 86 -6.42 -2.51 -3.90
C VAL A 86 -7.04 -3.74 -4.57
N PRO A 87 -6.25 -4.63 -5.18
CA PRO A 87 -6.76 -5.94 -5.60
C PRO A 87 -7.45 -6.65 -4.43
N GLY A 88 -8.62 -7.24 -4.69
CA GLY A 88 -9.44 -7.88 -3.67
C GLY A 88 -8.70 -8.89 -2.79
N PRO A 89 -7.88 -9.79 -3.37
CA PRO A 89 -7.08 -10.75 -2.61
C PRO A 89 -6.11 -10.10 -1.62
N TRP A 90 -5.55 -8.94 -1.94
CA TRP A 90 -4.55 -8.26 -1.10
C TRP A 90 -5.14 -7.40 0.01
N ARG A 91 -6.46 -7.18 0.00
CA ARG A 91 -7.13 -6.24 0.91
C ARG A 91 -6.88 -6.56 2.38
N LYS A 92 -7.01 -7.84 2.76
CA LYS A 92 -6.91 -8.26 4.17
C LYS A 92 -5.51 -7.95 4.71
N ASP A 93 -4.49 -8.37 3.99
CA ASP A 93 -3.11 -8.33 4.43
C ASP A 93 -2.52 -6.90 4.43
N MET A 94 -3.05 -6.03 3.55
CA MET A 94 -2.62 -4.63 3.45
C MET A 94 -3.38 -3.65 4.35
N SER A 95 -4.55 -4.02 4.87
CA SER A 95 -5.47 -3.05 5.49
C SER A 95 -4.85 -2.33 6.69
N GLU A 96 -4.25 -3.04 7.63
CA GLU A 96 -3.70 -2.46 8.85
C GLU A 96 -2.54 -1.50 8.54
N THR A 97 -1.59 -1.95 7.75
CA THR A 97 -0.43 -1.15 7.33
C THR A 97 -0.85 0.11 6.57
N VAL A 98 -1.79 -0.01 5.63
CA VAL A 98 -2.28 1.12 4.83
C VAL A 98 -3.04 2.13 5.70
N ILE A 99 -3.89 1.67 6.62
CA ILE A 99 -4.63 2.55 7.54
C ILE A 99 -3.67 3.33 8.43
N SER A 100 -2.73 2.64 9.07
CA SER A 100 -1.72 3.27 9.94
C SER A 100 -0.85 4.27 9.16
N TYR A 101 -0.37 3.89 7.99
CA TYR A 101 0.45 4.73 7.13
C TYR A 101 -0.26 6.01 6.69
N ALA A 102 -1.48 5.90 6.15
CA ALA A 102 -2.25 7.05 5.68
C ALA A 102 -2.62 8.00 6.82
N THR A 103 -3.02 7.45 7.99
CA THR A 103 -3.33 8.25 9.18
C THR A 103 -2.11 9.04 9.64
N ARG A 104 -0.92 8.40 9.70
CA ARG A 104 0.32 9.07 10.09
C ARG A 104 0.69 10.21 9.15
N ILE A 105 0.62 10.00 7.83
CA ILE A 105 0.92 11.05 6.85
C ILE A 105 0.05 12.28 7.07
N LEU A 106 -1.25 12.10 7.31
CA LEU A 106 -2.17 13.20 7.55
C LEU A 106 -1.91 13.87 8.91
N ALA A 107 -1.64 13.09 9.95
CA ALA A 107 -1.30 13.59 11.28
C ALA A 107 -0.08 14.51 11.26
N GLU A 108 0.93 14.20 10.46
CA GLU A 108 2.16 15.00 10.33
C GLU A 108 1.93 16.37 9.67
N GLU A 109 0.82 16.56 8.95
CA GLU A 109 0.46 17.82 8.32
C GLU A 109 -0.52 18.66 9.17
N PHE A 110 -1.12 18.09 10.22
CA PHE A 110 -2.01 18.81 11.11
C PHE A 110 -1.22 19.60 12.20
N GLU A 111 -1.75 20.72 12.65
CA GLU A 111 -1.19 21.45 13.79
C GLU A 111 -1.21 20.59 15.06
N ASP A 112 -2.33 19.92 15.34
CA ASP A 112 -2.46 18.91 16.37
C ASP A 112 -2.27 17.52 15.74
N ARG A 113 -1.07 16.97 15.87
CA ARG A 113 -0.71 15.66 15.31
C ARG A 113 -1.42 14.49 15.97
N ASP A 114 -1.90 14.66 17.18
CA ASP A 114 -2.60 13.63 17.93
C ASP A 114 -4.10 13.57 17.59
N LEU A 115 -4.62 14.61 16.97
CA LEU A 115 -6.04 14.73 16.63
C LEU A 115 -6.62 13.49 15.91
N PRO A 116 -5.97 12.91 14.87
CA PRO A 116 -6.50 11.74 14.18
C PRO A 116 -6.60 10.48 15.04
N TYR A 117 -5.83 10.42 16.12
CA TYR A 117 -5.79 9.28 17.05
C TYR A 117 -6.75 9.45 18.24
N GLN A 118 -7.17 10.69 18.50
CA GLN A 118 -8.08 11.03 19.61
C GLN A 118 -9.52 11.21 19.15
N ARG A 119 -9.74 11.60 17.89
CA ARG A 119 -11.05 11.88 17.33
C ARG A 119 -11.17 11.28 15.93
N PRO A 120 -12.37 10.85 15.51
CA PRO A 120 -12.57 10.22 14.19
C PRO A 120 -12.62 11.26 13.05
N THR A 121 -11.65 12.19 13.03
CA THR A 121 -11.53 13.23 12.01
C THR A 121 -10.84 12.75 10.74
N VAL A 122 -10.06 11.66 10.84
CA VAL A 122 -9.46 10.97 9.71
C VAL A 122 -10.07 9.58 9.61
N GLN A 123 -10.61 9.26 8.45
CA GLN A 123 -11.08 7.91 8.13
C GLN A 123 -10.28 7.36 6.95
N VAL A 124 -9.85 6.11 7.06
CA VAL A 124 -9.17 5.40 5.98
C VAL A 124 -9.96 4.15 5.63
N GLN A 125 -10.33 4.01 4.37
CA GLN A 125 -11.07 2.87 3.84
C GLN A 125 -10.19 2.11 2.86
N VAL A 126 -9.92 0.83 3.11
CA VAL A 126 -9.24 -0.06 2.17
C VAL A 126 -10.30 -0.89 1.45
N ILE A 127 -10.42 -0.67 0.15
CA ILE A 127 -11.49 -1.20 -0.69
C ILE A 127 -10.90 -2.23 -1.64
N GLY A 128 -11.29 -3.50 -1.48
CA GLY A 128 -10.91 -4.56 -2.40
C GLY A 128 -11.71 -4.49 -3.69
N ILE A 129 -11.02 -4.44 -4.83
CA ILE A 129 -11.64 -4.48 -6.14
C ILE A 129 -11.72 -5.93 -6.62
N SER A 130 -12.89 -6.33 -7.11
CA SER A 130 -13.09 -7.67 -7.66
C SER A 130 -12.18 -7.92 -8.88
N GLU A 131 -11.73 -9.15 -9.04
CA GLU A 131 -10.90 -9.59 -10.16
C GLU A 131 -11.55 -9.23 -11.51
N GLY A 132 -10.77 -8.62 -12.40
CA GLY A 132 -11.24 -8.21 -13.72
C GLY A 132 -12.14 -6.98 -13.76
N SER A 133 -12.36 -6.30 -12.62
CA SER A 133 -13.18 -5.07 -12.55
C SER A 133 -12.40 -3.78 -12.78
N VAL A 134 -11.10 -3.86 -12.99
CA VAL A 134 -10.24 -2.71 -13.32
C VAL A 134 -9.73 -2.87 -14.75
N GLY A 135 -9.86 -1.80 -15.54
CA GLY A 135 -9.28 -1.74 -16.87
C GLY A 135 -7.88 -1.14 -16.86
N MET A 136 -6.92 -1.80 -17.48
CA MET A 136 -5.58 -1.28 -17.76
C MET A 136 -5.19 -1.61 -19.21
N LEU A 137 -4.57 -0.66 -19.90
CA LEU A 137 -4.13 -0.82 -21.29
C LEU A 137 -5.25 -1.36 -22.21
N GLY A 138 -6.50 -0.96 -21.94
CA GLY A 138 -7.68 -1.37 -22.71
C GLY A 138 -8.18 -2.79 -22.43
N LYS A 139 -7.69 -3.46 -21.39
CA LYS A 139 -8.10 -4.81 -20.99
C LYS A 139 -8.47 -4.85 -19.50
N ALA A 140 -9.36 -5.79 -19.14
CA ALA A 140 -9.63 -6.10 -17.74
C ALA A 140 -8.36 -6.70 -17.13
N ALA A 141 -7.92 -6.14 -15.99
CA ALA A 141 -6.74 -6.57 -15.26
C ALA A 141 -7.14 -7.40 -14.03
N ARG A 142 -6.36 -8.44 -13.76
CA ARG A 142 -6.48 -9.31 -12.60
C ARG A 142 -5.21 -9.22 -11.75
N SER A 143 -5.24 -9.72 -10.54
CA SER A 143 -4.07 -9.77 -9.65
C SER A 143 -2.89 -10.47 -10.33
N GLN A 144 -3.14 -11.54 -11.10
CA GLN A 144 -2.10 -12.24 -11.85
C GLN A 144 -1.42 -11.36 -12.90
N ASP A 145 -2.18 -10.49 -13.59
CA ASP A 145 -1.62 -9.57 -14.58
C ASP A 145 -0.67 -8.56 -13.90
N LEU A 146 -1.02 -8.13 -12.68
CA LEU A 146 -0.15 -7.25 -11.88
C LEU A 146 1.14 -7.97 -11.47
N VAL A 147 1.04 -9.21 -11.00
CA VAL A 147 2.20 -10.05 -10.65
C VAL A 147 3.13 -10.22 -11.84
N GLU A 148 2.58 -10.47 -13.03
CA GLU A 148 3.35 -10.60 -14.27
C GLU A 148 4.05 -9.28 -14.65
N MET A 149 3.34 -8.15 -14.56
CA MET A 149 3.93 -6.84 -14.82
C MET A 149 5.06 -6.50 -13.84
N LEU A 150 4.88 -6.78 -12.56
CA LEU A 150 5.89 -6.56 -11.51
C LEU A 150 7.10 -7.50 -11.67
N SER A 151 6.88 -8.69 -12.21
CA SER A 151 7.92 -9.70 -12.44
C SER A 151 8.68 -9.49 -13.76
N ALA A 152 8.08 -8.82 -14.74
CA ALA A 152 8.65 -8.64 -16.08
C ALA A 152 10.10 -8.11 -16.09
N PRO A 153 10.50 -7.15 -15.22
CA PRO A 153 11.86 -6.63 -15.20
C PRO A 153 12.93 -7.65 -14.76
N TYR A 154 12.54 -8.79 -14.20
CA TYR A 154 13.45 -9.79 -13.61
C TYR A 154 13.35 -11.19 -14.24
N GLN A 155 12.71 -11.32 -15.41
CA GLN A 155 12.57 -12.59 -16.12
C GLN A 155 13.92 -13.20 -16.54
N GLU A 156 14.86 -12.37 -16.99
CA GLU A 156 16.19 -12.83 -17.37
C GLU A 156 17.00 -13.32 -16.17
N GLU A 157 16.91 -12.62 -15.04
CA GLU A 157 17.54 -13.04 -13.78
C GLU A 157 16.94 -14.36 -13.28
N ALA A 158 15.63 -14.55 -13.40
CA ALA A 158 14.97 -15.79 -13.03
C ALA A 158 15.42 -16.97 -13.93
N ALA A 159 15.50 -16.75 -15.24
CA ALA A 159 16.02 -17.76 -16.18
C ALA A 159 17.47 -18.15 -15.89
N ALA A 160 18.26 -17.22 -15.31
CA ALA A 160 19.65 -17.44 -14.90
C ALA A 160 19.80 -17.95 -13.45
N GLY A 161 18.72 -18.25 -12.74
CA GLY A 161 18.75 -18.68 -11.34
C GLY A 161 19.12 -17.58 -10.33
N ARG A 162 19.05 -16.30 -10.72
CA ARG A 162 19.37 -15.15 -9.88
C ARG A 162 18.17 -14.39 -9.36
N ALA A 163 16.97 -14.90 -9.60
CA ALA A 163 15.73 -14.43 -8.99
C ALA A 163 14.85 -15.63 -8.64
N LEU A 164 14.14 -15.55 -7.53
CA LEU A 164 13.18 -16.53 -7.09
C LEU A 164 11.77 -15.95 -7.11
N ARG A 165 10.79 -16.82 -7.18
CA ARG A 165 9.39 -16.43 -7.07
C ARG A 165 9.00 -16.36 -5.59
N ASP A 166 8.47 -15.23 -5.16
CA ASP A 166 7.87 -15.08 -3.83
C ASP A 166 6.74 -16.11 -3.66
N PRO A 167 6.83 -17.02 -2.67
CA PRO A 167 5.87 -18.11 -2.53
C PRO A 167 4.47 -17.63 -2.13
N LEU A 168 4.34 -16.44 -1.56
CA LEU A 168 3.06 -15.88 -1.14
C LEU A 168 2.36 -15.10 -2.27
N CYS A 169 3.04 -14.11 -2.83
CA CYS A 169 2.44 -13.21 -3.82
C CYS A 169 2.78 -13.53 -5.29
N GLY A 170 3.76 -14.40 -5.54
CA GLY A 170 4.14 -14.85 -6.87
C GLY A 170 5.04 -13.89 -7.66
N VAL A 171 5.41 -12.72 -7.14
CA VAL A 171 6.30 -11.76 -7.80
C VAL A 171 7.73 -12.31 -7.86
N LEU A 172 8.44 -12.08 -8.96
CA LEU A 172 9.87 -12.39 -9.07
C LEU A 172 10.72 -11.43 -8.25
N VAL A 173 11.57 -11.99 -7.41
CA VAL A 173 12.46 -11.28 -6.49
C VAL A 173 13.91 -11.56 -6.86
N PRO A 174 14.70 -10.56 -7.29
CA PRO A 174 16.12 -10.75 -7.58
C PRO A 174 16.88 -11.04 -6.29
N LEU A 175 17.79 -12.01 -6.32
CA LEU A 175 18.67 -12.34 -5.20
C LEU A 175 19.80 -11.31 -5.11
N ARG A 176 19.80 -10.52 -4.03
CA ARG A 176 20.76 -9.47 -3.69
C ARG A 176 21.06 -9.52 -2.20
N ASP A 177 22.07 -8.81 -1.77
CA ASP A 177 22.50 -8.77 -0.36
C ASP A 177 21.40 -8.23 0.58
N ASP A 178 20.51 -7.37 0.06
CA ASP A 178 19.39 -6.76 0.78
C ASP A 178 18.05 -7.48 0.57
N THR A 179 18.02 -8.62 -0.13
CA THR A 179 16.79 -9.38 -0.39
C THR A 179 16.30 -10.08 0.89
N VAL A 180 15.02 -9.94 1.17
CA VAL A 180 14.37 -10.66 2.27
C VAL A 180 14.33 -12.14 1.92
N THR A 181 15.07 -12.96 2.66
CA THR A 181 15.15 -14.40 2.45
C THR A 181 14.93 -15.19 3.72
N VAL A 182 14.51 -16.43 3.58
CA VAL A 182 14.45 -17.44 4.65
C VAL A 182 14.96 -18.76 4.09
N ASP A 183 15.84 -19.41 4.83
CA ASP A 183 16.24 -20.81 4.56
C ASP A 183 15.42 -21.72 5.49
N LEU A 184 14.69 -22.64 4.89
CA LEU A 184 13.93 -23.67 5.61
C LEU A 184 14.31 -25.04 5.08
N ASP A 185 14.89 -25.84 5.93
CA ASP A 185 15.31 -27.21 5.61
C ASP A 185 16.25 -27.32 4.40
N GLY A 186 17.06 -26.27 4.16
CA GLY A 186 18.00 -26.19 3.04
C GLY A 186 17.37 -25.68 1.74
N GLU A 187 16.12 -25.25 1.78
CA GLU A 187 15.44 -24.57 0.67
C GLU A 187 15.39 -23.06 0.91
N LEU A 188 15.92 -22.28 -0.03
CA LEU A 188 15.95 -20.81 0.04
C LEU A 188 14.66 -20.24 -0.55
N PHE A 189 13.94 -19.47 0.26
CA PHE A 189 12.78 -18.67 -0.14
C PHE A 189 13.14 -17.19 -0.18
N ALA A 190 12.68 -16.48 -1.19
CA ALA A 190 12.86 -15.04 -1.33
C ALA A 190 11.51 -14.33 -1.37
N PHE A 191 11.41 -13.18 -0.71
CA PHE A 191 10.18 -12.42 -0.54
C PHE A 191 10.32 -11.01 -1.08
N CYS A 192 9.26 -10.51 -1.71
CA CYS A 192 9.23 -9.15 -2.24
C CYS A 192 9.24 -8.07 -1.13
N CYS A 193 8.81 -8.44 0.08
CA CYS A 193 8.80 -7.59 1.27
C CYS A 193 8.74 -8.44 2.55
N GLY A 194 8.95 -7.79 3.69
CA GLY A 194 8.87 -8.46 4.99
C GLY A 194 7.46 -8.95 5.34
N GLY A 195 6.42 -8.25 4.88
CA GLY A 195 5.03 -8.69 5.07
C GLY A 195 4.76 -10.07 4.45
N CYS A 196 5.18 -10.29 3.20
CA CYS A 196 5.05 -11.60 2.56
C CYS A 196 5.82 -12.71 3.33
N ARG A 197 7.03 -12.39 3.81
CA ARG A 197 7.78 -13.33 4.65
C ARG A 197 7.03 -13.70 5.92
N ASN A 198 6.52 -12.71 6.64
CA ASN A 198 5.87 -12.92 7.93
C ASN A 198 4.59 -13.76 7.77
N GLU A 199 3.77 -13.45 6.77
CA GLU A 199 2.54 -14.22 6.47
C GLU A 199 2.87 -15.67 6.06
N PHE A 200 3.85 -15.86 5.19
CA PHE A 200 4.32 -17.20 4.81
C PHE A 200 4.77 -18.04 6.02
N LEU A 201 5.50 -17.43 6.96
CA LEU A 201 5.93 -18.10 8.18
C LEU A 201 4.76 -18.41 9.11
N ALA A 202 3.77 -17.52 9.21
CA ALA A 202 2.55 -17.71 10.00
C ALA A 202 1.72 -18.89 9.45
N GLU A 203 1.48 -18.94 8.13
CA GLU A 203 0.76 -20.04 7.48
C GLU A 203 1.45 -21.39 7.72
N ARG A 204 2.78 -21.45 7.61
CA ARG A 204 3.53 -22.68 7.89
C ARG A 204 3.47 -23.10 9.37
N ALA A 205 3.52 -22.15 10.29
CA ALA A 205 3.40 -22.43 11.73
C ALA A 205 2.00 -22.96 12.10
N GLU A 206 0.97 -22.52 11.40
CA GLU A 206 -0.39 -23.06 11.55
C GLU A 206 -0.53 -24.45 10.95
N ALA A 207 0.02 -24.68 9.76
CA ALA A 207 0.01 -25.99 9.11
C ALA A 207 0.78 -27.06 9.90
N GLY A 208 1.86 -26.69 10.61
CA GLY A 208 2.64 -27.60 11.45
C GLY A 208 1.99 -27.94 12.80
N ARG A 209 0.89 -27.28 13.15
CA ARG A 209 0.13 -27.52 14.40
C ARG A 209 -1.11 -28.40 14.23
N GLY A 210 -1.46 -28.79 13.02
CA GLY A 210 -2.59 -29.66 12.68
C GLY A 210 -2.12 -31.07 12.32
#